data_e1b0b36b736a234d8eb6a469f531c037
#
_entry.id   e1b0b36b736a234d8eb6a469f531c037
#
_cell.length_a   1.000
_cell.length_b   1.000
_cell.length_c   1.000
_cell.angle_alpha   90.00
_cell.angle_beta   90.00
_cell.angle_gamma   90.00
#
_symmetry.space_group_name_H-M   'P 1'
#
loop_
_entity.id
_entity.type
_entity.pdbx_description
1 polymer ?
#
loop_
_entity_poly.entity_id
_entity_poly.type
_entity_poly.pdbx_seq_one_letter_code
_entity_poly.pdbx_strand_id
1 'polypeptide(L)'
;LLRFGDSGFPRQQLQFAVNEMKFPNANDGKLLQPGEWYHVAVTYDTETKAAIMYVDGKEQSRIDDYGNGEAINLGKQKKGDFMFKIGHSYGDPDDMSRQLNGEICEVRIWNVLRSQEEIYRNMYDVDPQTTGLKAYWKFNEGKGNNIAKDLTGNGNDAVAYTTAIWPEGIEVPQKNKE
;
A
#
# COMPACT_ATOMS: atom_id res chain seq x y z
N LEU A 1 -0.84 7.56 3.50
CA LEU A 1 -1.92 7.17 2.60
C LEU A 1 -1.37 6.85 1.23
N LEU A 2 -1.56 5.62 0.75
CA LEU A 2 -1.33 5.22 -0.62
C LEU A 2 -2.71 5.05 -1.28
N ARG A 3 -2.94 5.70 -2.44
CA ARG A 3 -4.24 5.71 -3.10
C ARG A 3 -4.14 5.93 -4.60
N PHE A 4 -5.25 5.73 -5.30
CA PHE A 4 -5.42 6.11 -6.70
C PHE A 4 -6.26 7.36 -6.82
N GLY A 5 -5.81 8.30 -7.68
CA GLY A 5 -6.51 9.53 -7.98
C GLY A 5 -6.80 10.45 -6.80
N ASP A 6 -7.12 11.67 -7.11
CA ASP A 6 -7.64 12.69 -6.19
C ASP A 6 -8.22 13.85 -7.00
N SER A 7 -8.83 14.83 -6.32
CA SER A 7 -9.25 16.08 -6.97
C SER A 7 -8.09 16.70 -7.76
N GLY A 8 -8.27 16.84 -9.07
CA GLY A 8 -7.26 17.37 -9.98
C GLY A 8 -6.27 16.36 -10.55
N PHE A 9 -6.37 15.07 -10.20
CA PHE A 9 -5.49 14.01 -10.71
C PHE A 9 -6.29 12.88 -11.36
N PRO A 10 -5.74 12.25 -12.42
CA PRO A 10 -6.38 11.09 -13.05
C PRO A 10 -6.64 9.96 -12.05
N ARG A 11 -7.77 9.27 -12.22
CA ARG A 11 -8.17 8.17 -11.33
C ARG A 11 -7.19 6.99 -11.33
N GLN A 12 -6.45 6.81 -12.40
CA GLN A 12 -5.46 5.74 -12.57
C GLN A 12 -4.06 6.13 -12.07
N GLN A 13 -3.91 7.34 -11.55
CA GLN A 13 -2.63 7.80 -11.02
C GLN A 13 -2.46 7.38 -9.57
N LEU A 14 -1.36 6.70 -9.28
CA LEU A 14 -0.98 6.34 -7.93
C LEU A 14 -0.46 7.58 -7.18
N GLN A 15 -0.88 7.74 -5.95
CA GLN A 15 -0.46 8.84 -5.08
C GLN A 15 -0.08 8.34 -3.69
N PHE A 16 0.92 8.94 -3.12
CA PHE A 16 1.31 8.76 -1.73
C PHE A 16 1.19 10.08 -0.97
N ALA A 17 0.71 10.03 0.24
CA ALA A 17 0.62 11.20 1.10
C ALA A 17 0.97 10.87 2.53
N VAL A 18 1.80 11.70 3.14
CA VAL A 18 2.14 11.67 4.56
C VAL A 18 1.95 13.08 5.12
N ASN A 19 1.39 13.22 6.32
CA ASN A 19 1.12 14.51 6.97
C ASN A 19 0.41 15.51 6.06
N GLU A 20 -0.65 15.07 5.37
CA GLU A 20 -1.43 15.88 4.43
C GLU A 20 -0.66 16.37 3.19
N MET A 21 0.62 16.09 3.09
CA MET A 21 1.41 16.39 1.91
C MET A 21 1.24 15.31 0.86
N LYS A 22 0.89 15.72 -0.34
CA LYS A 22 0.65 14.81 -1.46
C LYS A 22 1.92 14.62 -2.25
N PHE A 23 2.16 13.39 -2.66
CA PHE A 23 3.17 13.05 -3.64
C PHE A 23 2.61 13.38 -5.02
N PRO A 24 3.04 14.47 -5.67
CA PRO A 24 2.27 15.03 -6.77
C PRO A 24 2.32 14.20 -8.05
N ASN A 25 3.38 13.46 -8.33
CA ASN A 25 3.57 12.76 -9.60
C ASN A 25 4.12 11.36 -9.35
N ALA A 26 3.25 10.51 -8.89
CA ALA A 26 3.64 9.20 -8.40
C ALA A 26 4.22 8.24 -9.45
N ASN A 27 4.08 8.52 -10.72
CA ASN A 27 4.54 7.64 -11.77
C ASN A 27 4.83 8.38 -13.09
N ASP A 28 5.49 9.54 -13.02
CA ASP A 28 5.84 10.37 -14.20
C ASP A 28 4.69 10.56 -15.20
N GLY A 29 3.45 10.69 -14.68
CA GLY A 29 2.26 10.76 -15.50
C GLY A 29 1.83 9.44 -16.13
N LYS A 30 2.53 8.32 -15.84
CA LYS A 30 2.17 7.01 -16.35
C LYS A 30 0.95 6.50 -15.58
N LEU A 31 -0.14 6.28 -16.29
CA LEU A 31 -1.38 5.78 -15.71
C LEU A 31 -1.37 4.26 -15.66
N LEU A 32 -1.80 3.70 -14.53
CA LEU A 32 -2.06 2.27 -14.43
C LEU A 32 -3.33 1.93 -15.22
N GLN A 33 -3.32 0.80 -15.92
CA GLN A 33 -4.44 0.42 -16.77
C GLN A 33 -5.43 -0.46 -15.99
N PRO A 34 -6.74 -0.23 -16.12
CA PRO A 34 -7.74 -1.12 -15.55
C PRO A 34 -7.60 -2.55 -16.13
N GLY A 35 -7.85 -3.55 -15.27
CA GLY A 35 -7.77 -4.96 -15.66
C GLY A 35 -6.37 -5.56 -15.60
N GLU A 36 -5.37 -4.77 -15.19
CA GLU A 36 -4.00 -5.22 -15.04
C GLU A 36 -3.58 -5.29 -13.57
N TRP A 37 -2.75 -6.27 -13.23
CA TRP A 37 -2.11 -6.36 -11.93
C TRP A 37 -0.80 -5.57 -11.90
N TYR A 38 -0.61 -4.83 -10.83
CA TYR A 38 0.60 -4.07 -10.55
C TYR A 38 1.08 -4.32 -9.13
N HIS A 39 2.37 -4.53 -8.98
CA HIS A 39 2.98 -4.41 -7.66
C HIS A 39 3.26 -2.93 -7.39
N VAL A 40 2.79 -2.41 -6.28
CA VAL A 40 3.04 -1.02 -5.86
C VAL A 40 3.72 -0.99 -4.50
N ALA A 41 4.76 -0.21 -4.37
CA ALA A 41 5.46 -0.02 -3.11
C ALA A 41 5.85 1.44 -2.90
N VAL A 42 5.95 1.83 -1.64
CA VAL A 42 6.46 3.13 -1.23
C VAL A 42 7.47 2.91 -0.10
N THR A 43 8.61 3.56 -0.21
CA THR A 43 9.55 3.70 0.90
C THR A 43 9.59 5.15 1.36
N TYR A 44 9.73 5.33 2.66
CA TYR A 44 9.96 6.63 3.26
C TYR A 44 11.10 6.54 4.27
N ASP A 45 12.14 7.31 4.03
CA ASP A 45 13.27 7.44 4.92
C ASP A 45 13.04 8.65 5.83
N THR A 46 12.93 8.41 7.13
CA THR A 46 12.69 9.47 8.13
C THR A 46 13.93 10.32 8.42
N GLU A 47 15.12 9.85 8.09
CA GLU A 47 16.38 10.58 8.30
C GLU A 47 16.64 11.54 7.14
N THR A 48 16.62 11.01 5.92
CA THR A 48 16.82 11.80 4.70
C THR A 48 15.56 12.47 4.20
N LYS A 49 14.38 12.05 4.71
CA LYS A 49 13.04 12.45 4.28
C LYS A 49 12.76 12.12 2.82
N ALA A 50 13.50 11.19 2.25
CA ALA A 50 13.27 10.75 0.89
C ALA A 50 12.04 9.82 0.82
N ALA A 51 11.10 10.16 -0.03
CA ALA A 51 9.96 9.32 -0.38
C ALA A 51 10.12 8.80 -1.81
N ILE A 52 10.04 7.48 -1.99
CA ILE A 52 10.22 6.84 -3.28
C ILE A 52 9.05 5.92 -3.55
N MET A 53 8.51 6.00 -4.75
CA MET A 53 7.43 5.14 -5.20
C MET A 53 7.90 4.19 -6.30
N TYR A 54 7.44 2.95 -6.21
CA TYR A 54 7.79 1.89 -7.14
C TYR A 54 6.53 1.27 -7.74
N VAL A 55 6.61 0.94 -9.02
CA VAL A 55 5.62 0.10 -9.72
C VAL A 55 6.37 -1.04 -10.39
N ASP A 56 5.90 -2.27 -10.15
CA ASP A 56 6.53 -3.50 -10.63
C ASP A 56 8.05 -3.54 -10.32
N GLY A 57 8.39 -3.12 -9.10
CA GLY A 57 9.76 -3.10 -8.59
C GLY A 57 10.67 -2.03 -9.21
N LYS A 58 10.16 -1.16 -10.06
CA LYS A 58 10.93 -0.07 -10.68
C LYS A 58 10.55 1.26 -10.06
N GLU A 59 11.57 2.07 -9.72
CA GLU A 59 11.35 3.42 -9.24
C GLU A 59 10.60 4.25 -10.31
N GLN A 60 9.52 4.87 -9.90
CA GLN A 60 8.68 5.70 -10.76
C GLN A 60 8.77 7.17 -10.40
N SER A 61 8.95 7.48 -9.14
CA SER A 61 9.02 8.84 -8.65
C SER A 61 9.76 8.89 -7.32
N ARG A 62 10.50 9.99 -7.13
CA ARG A 62 11.26 10.29 -5.92
C ARG A 62 11.04 11.73 -5.53
N ILE A 63 10.88 11.99 -4.25
CA ILE A 63 10.99 13.32 -3.68
C ILE A 63 12.00 13.24 -2.54
N ASP A 64 13.04 14.02 -2.63
CA ASP A 64 13.98 14.26 -1.55
C ASP A 64 13.46 15.43 -0.70
N ASP A 65 13.73 15.38 0.59
CA ASP A 65 13.21 16.36 1.57
C ASP A 65 11.67 16.51 1.55
N TYR A 66 10.98 15.36 1.48
CA TYR A 66 9.53 15.31 1.51
C TYR A 66 9.00 15.78 2.87
N GLY A 67 8.12 16.76 2.87
CA GLY A 67 7.60 17.32 4.11
C GLY A 67 8.15 18.70 4.48
N ASN A 68 8.76 19.43 3.53
CA ASN A 68 9.33 20.77 3.74
C ASN A 68 10.25 20.85 4.97
N GLY A 69 11.03 19.81 5.21
CA GLY A 69 11.93 19.75 6.37
C GLY A 69 11.23 19.42 7.69
N GLU A 70 9.93 19.24 7.72
CA GLU A 70 9.23 18.79 8.91
C GLU A 70 9.36 17.28 9.08
N ALA A 71 9.74 16.84 10.29
CA ALA A 71 9.75 15.43 10.61
C ALA A 71 8.32 14.86 10.48
N ILE A 72 8.17 13.76 9.74
CA ILE A 72 6.89 13.05 9.73
C ILE A 72 6.61 12.52 11.11
N ASN A 73 5.56 13.03 11.72
CA ASN A 73 5.15 12.62 13.03
C ASN A 73 4.09 11.52 12.94
N LEU A 74 4.54 10.28 12.85
CA LEU A 74 3.67 9.11 12.87
C LEU A 74 2.95 8.90 14.21
N GLY A 75 3.34 9.64 15.26
CA GLY A 75 2.82 9.48 16.61
C GLY A 75 1.89 10.60 17.11
N LYS A 76 1.80 11.74 16.43
CA LYS A 76 0.89 12.84 16.82
C LYS A 76 -0.42 12.75 16.05
N GLN A 77 -1.13 11.67 16.21
CA GLN A 77 -2.51 11.63 15.75
C GLN A 77 -3.39 12.22 16.84
N LYS A 78 -4.28 13.15 16.45
CA LYS A 78 -5.36 13.58 17.32
C LYS A 78 -6.12 12.34 17.78
N LYS A 79 -6.47 12.30 19.05
CA LYS A 79 -7.30 11.27 19.67
C LYS A 79 -8.53 10.97 18.79
N GLY A 80 -8.49 9.90 18.07
CA GLY A 80 -9.53 9.42 17.18
C GLY A 80 -9.03 8.15 16.52
N ASP A 81 -9.88 7.18 16.34
CA ASP A 81 -9.58 5.84 15.88
C ASP A 81 -9.00 5.83 14.46
N PHE A 82 -7.71 6.12 14.33
CA PHE A 82 -7.00 5.90 13.08
C PHE A 82 -6.67 4.42 12.96
N MET A 83 -7.61 3.66 12.49
CA MET A 83 -7.32 2.31 12.04
C MET A 83 -6.56 2.35 10.71
N PHE A 84 -5.56 1.50 10.58
CA PHE A 84 -4.98 1.22 9.27
C PHE A 84 -6.06 0.58 8.40
N LYS A 85 -6.33 1.18 7.24
CA LYS A 85 -7.38 0.71 6.32
C LYS A 85 -6.75 0.28 5.00
N ILE A 86 -7.25 -0.81 4.44
CA ILE A 86 -6.89 -1.33 3.13
C ILE A 86 -8.14 -1.31 2.26
N GLY A 87 -8.03 -0.78 1.04
CA GLY A 87 -9.14 -0.73 0.09
C GLY A 87 -10.15 0.40 0.32
N HIS A 88 -9.97 1.19 1.36
CA HIS A 88 -10.85 2.33 1.65
C HIS A 88 -10.04 3.54 2.14
N SER A 89 -10.48 4.74 1.79
CA SER A 89 -9.88 5.99 2.27
C SER A 89 -10.36 6.35 3.70
N TYR A 90 -9.88 7.48 4.22
CA TYR A 90 -10.37 8.04 5.47
C TYR A 90 -11.82 8.55 5.32
N GLY A 91 -12.52 8.69 6.43
CA GLY A 91 -13.89 9.21 6.47
C GLY A 91 -14.91 8.16 6.87
N ASP A 92 -16.16 8.42 6.54
CA ASP A 92 -17.27 7.54 6.84
C ASP A 92 -17.05 6.17 6.16
N PRO A 93 -17.06 5.07 6.91
CA PRO A 93 -16.91 3.74 6.34
C PRO A 93 -18.02 3.37 5.35
N ASP A 94 -19.17 4.01 5.46
CA ASP A 94 -20.31 3.79 4.57
C ASP A 94 -20.24 4.65 3.28
N ASP A 95 -19.25 5.54 3.16
CA ASP A 95 -19.01 6.30 1.94
C ASP A 95 -18.32 5.43 0.86
N MET A 96 -19.14 4.74 0.08
CA MET A 96 -18.69 3.86 -1.02
C MET A 96 -17.90 4.59 -2.11
N SER A 97 -17.97 5.93 -2.17
CA SER A 97 -17.24 6.71 -3.18
C SER A 97 -15.73 6.67 -3.00
N ARG A 98 -15.26 6.24 -1.83
CA ARG A 98 -13.84 6.20 -1.45
C ARG A 98 -13.26 4.79 -1.37
N GLN A 99 -13.99 3.82 -1.85
CA GLN A 99 -13.52 2.44 -1.93
C GLN A 99 -12.66 2.20 -3.16
N LEU A 100 -11.71 1.29 -3.04
CA LEU A 100 -11.02 0.75 -4.19
C LEU A 100 -11.98 -0.16 -4.97
N ASN A 101 -12.19 0.15 -6.24
CA ASN A 101 -12.86 -0.74 -7.18
C ASN A 101 -11.82 -1.60 -7.88
N GLY A 102 -11.44 -2.69 -7.24
CA GLY A 102 -10.37 -3.58 -7.69
C GLY A 102 -10.04 -4.65 -6.66
N GLU A 103 -9.01 -5.38 -6.91
CA GLU A 103 -8.53 -6.48 -6.07
C GLU A 103 -7.19 -6.12 -5.43
N ILE A 104 -6.96 -6.59 -4.22
CA ILE A 104 -5.72 -6.37 -3.46
C ILE A 104 -5.26 -7.71 -2.91
N CYS A 105 -3.97 -7.97 -2.99
CA CYS A 105 -3.33 -9.10 -2.33
C CYS A 105 -1.91 -8.72 -1.89
N GLU A 106 -1.27 -9.59 -1.10
CA GLU A 106 0.15 -9.48 -0.76
C GLU A 106 0.52 -8.14 -0.10
N VAL A 107 -0.31 -7.64 0.82
CA VAL A 107 -0.04 -6.37 1.51
C VAL A 107 0.97 -6.56 2.63
N ARG A 108 2.02 -5.76 2.65
CA ARG A 108 3.13 -5.85 3.60
C ARG A 108 3.49 -4.50 4.17
N ILE A 109 3.79 -4.48 5.47
CA ILE A 109 4.27 -3.29 6.20
C ILE A 109 5.65 -3.59 6.78
N TRP A 110 6.60 -2.70 6.52
CA TRP A 110 7.98 -2.81 6.96
C TRP A 110 8.37 -1.64 7.87
N ASN A 111 9.23 -1.89 8.84
CA ASN A 111 9.87 -0.83 9.63
C ASN A 111 11.35 -0.65 9.29
N VAL A 112 11.76 -1.19 8.17
CA VAL A 112 13.09 -1.02 7.56
C VAL A 112 12.92 -0.54 6.13
N LEU A 113 13.84 0.28 5.65
CA LEU A 113 13.89 0.65 4.25
C LEU A 113 14.22 -0.58 3.41
N ARG A 114 13.48 -0.74 2.32
CA ARG A 114 13.73 -1.77 1.32
C ARG A 114 14.37 -1.14 0.10
N SER A 115 15.46 -1.72 -0.37
CA SER A 115 16.07 -1.33 -1.63
C SER A 115 15.17 -1.71 -2.82
N GLN A 116 15.36 -1.06 -3.95
CA GLN A 116 14.63 -1.39 -5.17
C GLN A 116 14.79 -2.87 -5.54
N GLU A 117 15.99 -3.43 -5.39
CA GLU A 117 16.27 -4.83 -5.68
C GLU A 117 15.48 -5.77 -4.77
N GLU A 118 15.43 -5.48 -3.47
CA GLU A 118 14.64 -6.27 -2.53
C GLU A 118 13.14 -6.18 -2.82
N ILE A 119 12.63 -4.98 -3.16
CA ILE A 119 11.24 -4.77 -3.58
C ILE A 119 10.95 -5.62 -4.81
N TYR A 120 11.79 -5.57 -5.83
CA TYR A 120 11.64 -6.32 -7.06
C TYR A 120 11.65 -7.84 -6.82
N ARG A 121 12.62 -8.33 -6.03
CA ARG A 121 12.74 -9.77 -5.76
C ARG A 121 11.57 -10.33 -4.95
N ASN A 122 11.01 -9.51 -4.08
CA ASN A 122 9.96 -9.91 -3.14
C ASN A 122 8.54 -9.49 -3.58
N MET A 123 8.34 -9.12 -4.84
CA MET A 123 7.01 -8.65 -5.30
C MET A 123 5.90 -9.66 -5.06
N TYR A 124 6.18 -10.94 -5.29
CA TYR A 124 5.16 -11.99 -5.29
C TYR A 124 5.08 -12.78 -3.99
N ASP A 125 6.17 -12.84 -3.25
CA ASP A 125 6.23 -13.60 -2.00
C ASP A 125 7.38 -13.10 -1.12
N VAL A 126 7.25 -13.31 0.19
CA VAL A 126 8.30 -13.04 1.17
C VAL A 126 8.15 -14.01 2.34
N ASP A 127 9.26 -14.43 2.92
CA ASP A 127 9.23 -15.18 4.18
C ASP A 127 8.61 -14.29 5.28
N PRO A 128 7.48 -14.72 5.90
CA PRO A 128 6.85 -13.96 6.98
C PRO A 128 7.76 -13.66 8.18
N GLN A 129 8.85 -14.40 8.34
CA GLN A 129 9.83 -14.19 9.41
C GLN A 129 10.96 -13.24 8.99
N THR A 130 10.88 -12.60 7.81
CA THR A 130 11.91 -11.66 7.35
C THR A 130 12.04 -10.50 8.32
N THR A 131 13.27 -10.21 8.72
CA THR A 131 13.58 -9.13 9.64
C THR A 131 13.04 -7.79 9.14
N GLY A 132 12.33 -7.08 10.01
CA GLY A 132 11.74 -5.78 9.70
C GLY A 132 10.33 -5.84 9.10
N LEU A 133 9.83 -7.01 8.73
CA LEU A 133 8.43 -7.18 8.33
C LEU A 133 7.53 -7.09 9.57
N LYS A 134 6.57 -6.17 9.59
CA LYS A 134 5.69 -5.90 10.73
C LYS A 134 4.29 -6.42 10.57
N ALA A 135 3.80 -6.49 9.35
CA ALA A 135 2.53 -7.13 9.04
C ALA A 135 2.56 -7.65 7.60
N TYR A 136 1.86 -8.76 7.37
CA TYR A 136 1.75 -9.37 6.06
C TYR A 136 0.41 -10.09 5.89
N TRP A 137 -0.41 -9.63 4.96
CA TRP A 137 -1.70 -10.21 4.62
C TRP A 137 -1.72 -10.67 3.17
N LYS A 138 -2.04 -11.93 2.92
CA LYS A 138 -2.21 -12.47 1.56
C LYS A 138 -3.60 -12.23 0.99
N PHE A 139 -4.59 -12.11 1.84
CA PHE A 139 -6.00 -12.01 1.47
C PHE A 139 -6.51 -13.23 0.68
N ASN A 140 -6.09 -14.41 1.07
CA ASN A 140 -6.43 -15.68 0.42
C ASN A 140 -7.19 -16.64 1.35
N GLU A 141 -7.82 -16.12 2.39
CA GLU A 141 -8.54 -16.93 3.39
C GLU A 141 -9.81 -17.60 2.86
N GLY A 142 -10.27 -17.17 1.69
CA GLY A 142 -11.42 -17.75 1.02
C GLY A 142 -12.78 -17.26 1.52
N LYS A 143 -13.82 -17.67 0.81
CA LYS A 143 -15.19 -17.24 1.03
C LYS A 143 -15.70 -17.57 2.43
N GLY A 144 -16.41 -16.62 3.02
CA GLY A 144 -17.00 -16.76 4.36
C GLY A 144 -16.09 -16.35 5.51
N ASN A 145 -14.85 -16.02 5.24
CA ASN A 145 -13.96 -15.42 6.22
C ASN A 145 -14.12 -13.89 6.24
N ASN A 146 -13.98 -13.32 7.43
CA ASN A 146 -13.97 -11.87 7.62
C ASN A 146 -12.68 -11.38 8.29
N ILE A 147 -11.70 -12.27 8.44
CA ILE A 147 -10.41 -11.97 9.06
C ILE A 147 -9.30 -12.37 8.08
N ALA A 148 -8.46 -11.41 7.72
CA ALA A 148 -7.20 -11.67 7.04
C ALA A 148 -6.09 -11.81 8.08
N LYS A 149 -5.43 -12.95 8.07
CA LYS A 149 -4.39 -13.28 9.06
C LYS A 149 -3.10 -12.55 8.79
N ASP A 150 -2.53 -11.97 9.84
CA ASP A 150 -1.16 -11.47 9.83
C ASP A 150 -0.18 -12.65 9.89
N LEU A 151 0.44 -12.97 8.79
CA LEU A 151 1.36 -14.11 8.67
C LEU A 151 2.67 -13.91 9.45
N THR A 152 2.99 -12.69 9.87
CA THR A 152 4.19 -12.44 10.69
C THR A 152 4.06 -12.94 12.12
N GLY A 153 2.84 -13.20 12.58
CA GLY A 153 2.55 -13.55 13.97
C GLY A 153 2.62 -12.37 14.95
N ASN A 154 2.73 -11.14 14.48
CA ASN A 154 2.75 -9.95 15.34
C ASN A 154 1.35 -9.53 15.84
N GLY A 155 0.30 -10.24 15.44
CA GLY A 155 -1.06 -10.01 15.92
C GLY A 155 -1.80 -8.88 15.22
N ASN A 156 -1.38 -8.48 14.03
CA ASN A 156 -2.03 -7.45 13.23
C ASN A 156 -3.09 -8.02 12.28
N ASP A 157 -3.90 -8.98 12.74
CA ASP A 157 -4.99 -9.52 11.95
C ASP A 157 -5.92 -8.39 11.47
N ALA A 158 -6.26 -8.38 10.18
CA ALA A 158 -7.16 -7.39 9.61
C ALA A 158 -8.58 -7.94 9.56
N VAL A 159 -9.56 -7.09 9.87
CA VAL A 159 -10.98 -7.46 9.84
C VAL A 159 -11.66 -6.78 8.66
N ALA A 160 -12.36 -7.55 7.85
CA ALA A 160 -13.18 -7.03 6.77
C ALA A 160 -14.39 -6.27 7.35
N TYR A 161 -14.57 -5.02 6.93
CA TYR A 161 -15.59 -4.17 7.53
C TYR A 161 -17.00 -4.53 7.10
N THR A 162 -17.34 -4.81 5.88
CA THR A 162 -18.72 -5.21 5.53
C THR A 162 -18.85 -6.09 4.31
N THR A 163 -18.09 -5.86 3.26
CA THR A 163 -18.35 -6.46 1.94
C THR A 163 -17.09 -6.89 1.21
N ALA A 164 -16.04 -7.23 1.96
CA ALA A 164 -14.88 -7.83 1.33
C ALA A 164 -15.34 -9.13 0.65
N ILE A 165 -15.20 -9.16 -0.65
CA ILE A 165 -15.43 -10.35 -1.44
C ILE A 165 -14.09 -11.05 -1.51
N TRP A 166 -14.04 -12.30 -1.06
CA TRP A 166 -12.91 -13.19 -1.21
C TRP A 166 -13.16 -14.08 -2.43
N PRO A 167 -12.68 -13.69 -3.61
CA PRO A 167 -12.85 -14.54 -4.77
C PRO A 167 -12.04 -15.83 -4.60
N GLU A 168 -12.62 -16.95 -4.98
CA GLU A 168 -11.87 -18.21 -5.03
C GLU A 168 -10.92 -18.19 -6.23
N GLY A 169 -9.65 -18.56 -6.00
CA GLY A 169 -8.73 -18.88 -7.08
C GLY A 169 -8.13 -17.69 -7.84
N ILE A 170 -8.00 -16.51 -7.23
CA ILE A 170 -7.21 -15.46 -7.86
C ILE A 170 -5.73 -15.86 -7.79
N GLU A 171 -5.20 -16.26 -8.93
CA GLU A 171 -3.76 -16.33 -9.14
C GLU A 171 -3.27 -14.97 -9.61
N VAL A 172 -2.44 -14.33 -8.80
CA VAL A 172 -1.74 -13.12 -9.24
C VAL A 172 -0.79 -13.51 -10.37
N PRO A 173 -0.97 -12.96 -11.57
CA PRO A 173 -0.09 -13.29 -12.68
C PRO A 173 1.34 -12.90 -12.35
N GLN A 174 2.24 -13.87 -12.28
CA GLN A 174 3.66 -13.58 -12.14
C GLN A 174 4.16 -13.02 -13.48
N LYS A 175 4.44 -11.73 -13.51
CA LYS A 175 5.14 -11.14 -14.65
C LYS A 175 6.54 -11.76 -14.70
N ASN A 176 6.94 -12.26 -15.84
CA ASN A 176 8.28 -12.82 -16.03
C ASN A 176 9.32 -11.81 -15.54
N LYS A 177 10.21 -12.26 -14.68
CA LYS A 177 11.36 -11.47 -14.24
C LYS A 177 12.35 -11.45 -15.43
N GLU A 178 12.26 -10.42 -16.26
CA GLU A 178 13.27 -10.11 -17.27
C GLU A 178 14.52 -9.51 -16.62
#